data_f98e5410955c6c74ad1e8bc4b521da2c
#
_entry.id   f98e5410955c6c74ad1e8bc4b521da2c
#
_cell.length_a   1.000
_cell.length_b   1.000
_cell.length_c   1.000
_cell.angle_alpha   90.00
_cell.angle_beta   90.00
_cell.angle_gamma   90.00
#
_symmetry.space_group_name_H-M   'P 1'
#
loop_
_entity.id
_entity.type
_entity.pdbx_description
1 polymer ?
#
loop_
_entity_poly.entity_id
_entity_poly.type
_entity_poly.pdbx_seq_one_letter_code
_entity_poly.pdbx_strand_id
1 'polypeptide(L)'
;MKWGKYKFRASEIGNIISKSGKLTQGVKTYVAQKRLEKLKDFRIEITSKYFEKGKLTEQAGLAMLNRCLYPGTFLHKNVDSKENDYITGTCDAITPDGIVYDIKNAWDWETFRKAELTHNYEWQLKAYCWLYGKTHGRLMYCLNDMPDEMIDDEERKLFYAKKFPPIDHPEYDEARAELERRYKYDGYSDWERFKIWDVPLLPGDIDRTKSAVEAAREYMSQLDEEEEQRILINKSLVYNE
;
A
#
# COMPACT_ATOMS: atom_id res chain seq x y z
N MET A 1 -0.89 14.84 -26.44
CA MET A 1 -1.86 14.13 -25.57
C MET A 1 -1.55 14.48 -24.13
N LYS A 2 -2.49 15.11 -23.41
CA LYS A 2 -2.33 15.64 -22.02
C LYS A 2 -1.86 14.56 -21.02
N TRP A 3 -2.36 13.34 -21.17
CA TRP A 3 -2.09 12.23 -20.26
C TRP A 3 -0.92 11.33 -20.70
N GLY A 4 -0.31 11.55 -21.84
CA GLY A 4 0.75 10.69 -22.40
C GLY A 4 1.99 10.52 -21.51
N LYS A 5 2.22 11.45 -20.56
CA LYS A 5 3.32 11.40 -19.59
C LYS A 5 2.86 11.15 -18.16
N TYR A 6 1.57 10.84 -17.92
CA TYR A 6 1.10 10.54 -16.59
C TYR A 6 1.70 9.23 -16.09
N LYS A 7 2.36 9.25 -14.93
CA LYS A 7 2.99 8.07 -14.29
C LYS A 7 2.13 7.57 -13.16
N PHE A 8 1.87 6.27 -13.15
CA PHE A 8 1.18 5.64 -12.03
C PHE A 8 2.17 5.26 -10.94
N ARG A 9 1.73 5.23 -9.69
CA ARG A 9 2.57 4.79 -8.57
C ARG A 9 2.71 3.27 -8.61
N ALA A 10 3.91 2.76 -8.41
CA ALA A 10 4.19 1.33 -8.34
C ALA A 10 3.33 0.63 -7.26
N SER A 11 3.12 1.28 -6.10
CA SER A 11 2.27 0.78 -5.01
C SER A 11 0.77 0.68 -5.35
N GLU A 12 0.33 1.30 -6.43
CA GLU A 12 -1.07 1.35 -6.86
C GLU A 12 -1.28 0.66 -8.22
N ILE A 13 -0.22 0.16 -8.85
CA ILE A 13 -0.25 -0.34 -10.23
C ILE A 13 -1.19 -1.53 -10.42
N GLY A 14 -1.34 -2.37 -9.40
CA GLY A 14 -2.27 -3.49 -9.43
C GLY A 14 -3.73 -3.08 -9.66
N ASN A 15 -4.10 -1.83 -9.33
CA ASN A 15 -5.46 -1.32 -9.55
C ASN A 15 -5.79 -1.10 -11.03
N ILE A 16 -4.78 -0.99 -11.91
CA ILE A 16 -5.00 -0.83 -13.35
C ILE A 16 -4.70 -2.10 -14.16
N ILE A 17 -4.07 -3.10 -13.55
CA ILE A 17 -3.74 -4.37 -14.19
C ILE A 17 -4.83 -5.41 -13.88
N SER A 18 -5.79 -5.57 -14.77
CA SER A 18 -6.82 -6.59 -14.61
C SER A 18 -6.33 -7.98 -15.05
N LYS A 19 -6.93 -9.05 -14.48
CA LYS A 19 -6.64 -10.43 -14.89
C LYS A 19 -6.94 -10.69 -16.37
N SER A 20 -7.94 -10.01 -16.92
CA SER A 20 -8.35 -10.14 -18.32
C SER A 20 -7.54 -9.29 -19.30
N GLY A 21 -6.67 -8.39 -18.81
CA GLY A 21 -5.99 -7.39 -19.62
C GLY A 21 -6.89 -6.25 -20.14
N LYS A 22 -8.18 -6.22 -19.77
CA LYS A 22 -9.15 -5.21 -20.21
C LYS A 22 -9.42 -4.18 -19.12
N LEU A 23 -9.89 -3.00 -19.52
CA LEU A 23 -10.40 -1.97 -18.61
C LEU A 23 -11.72 -2.43 -17.99
N THR A 24 -11.66 -3.10 -16.86
CA THR A 24 -12.85 -3.46 -16.07
C THR A 24 -13.47 -2.22 -15.43
N GLN A 25 -14.70 -2.34 -14.95
CA GLN A 25 -15.36 -1.21 -14.25
C GLN A 25 -14.55 -0.71 -13.05
N GLY A 26 -13.94 -1.61 -12.27
CA GLY A 26 -13.06 -1.22 -11.16
C GLY A 26 -11.85 -0.42 -11.61
N VAL A 27 -11.19 -0.84 -12.69
CA VAL A 27 -10.07 -0.10 -13.30
C VAL A 27 -10.53 1.28 -13.77
N LYS A 28 -11.66 1.37 -14.47
CA LYS A 28 -12.23 2.64 -14.95
C LYS A 28 -12.52 3.61 -13.79
N THR A 29 -13.12 3.13 -12.72
CA THR A 29 -13.41 3.93 -11.53
C THR A 29 -12.13 4.48 -10.90
N TYR A 30 -11.12 3.63 -10.74
CA TYR A 30 -9.82 4.03 -10.20
C TYR A 30 -9.12 5.07 -11.10
N VAL A 31 -9.08 4.85 -12.41
CA VAL A 31 -8.46 5.77 -13.38
C VAL A 31 -9.18 7.12 -13.41
N ALA A 32 -10.52 7.13 -13.39
CA ALA A 32 -11.32 8.36 -13.30
C ALA A 32 -11.02 9.16 -12.03
N GLN A 33 -10.86 8.47 -10.89
CA GLN A 33 -10.44 9.10 -9.64
C GLN A 33 -9.06 9.74 -9.76
N LYS A 34 -8.06 9.01 -10.30
CA LYS A 34 -6.69 9.55 -10.48
C LYS A 34 -6.64 10.74 -11.46
N ARG A 35 -7.46 10.69 -12.52
CA ARG A 35 -7.64 11.83 -13.41
C ARG A 35 -8.16 13.05 -12.63
N LEU A 36 -9.20 12.86 -11.82
CA LEU A 36 -9.80 13.95 -11.05
C LEU A 36 -8.83 14.53 -10.01
N GLU A 37 -8.12 13.68 -9.27
CA GLU A 37 -7.07 14.09 -8.32
C GLU A 37 -6.03 14.99 -9.00
N LYS A 38 -5.58 14.60 -10.20
CA LYS A 38 -4.59 15.38 -10.96
C LYS A 38 -5.14 16.69 -11.51
N LEU A 39 -6.39 16.71 -12.00
CA LEU A 39 -7.01 17.90 -12.58
C LEU A 39 -7.37 18.97 -11.55
N LYS A 40 -7.73 18.54 -10.35
CA LYS A 40 -8.20 19.43 -9.29
C LYS A 40 -7.13 19.70 -8.22
N ASP A 41 -5.91 19.18 -8.44
CA ASP A 41 -4.77 19.32 -7.54
C ASP A 41 -5.09 18.95 -6.08
N PHE A 42 -5.79 17.84 -5.91
CA PHE A 42 -6.04 17.27 -4.58
C PHE A 42 -5.72 15.78 -4.57
N ARG A 43 -5.59 15.24 -3.40
CA ARG A 43 -5.41 13.82 -3.18
C ARG A 43 -6.44 13.32 -2.19
N ILE A 44 -7.11 12.22 -2.53
CA ILE A 44 -7.94 11.52 -1.56
C ILE A 44 -7.01 10.80 -0.59
N GLU A 45 -6.85 11.36 0.60
CA GLU A 45 -6.08 10.72 1.66
C GLU A 45 -6.96 9.66 2.35
N ILE A 46 -6.54 8.40 2.22
CA ILE A 46 -7.12 7.33 3.02
C ILE A 46 -6.32 7.28 4.32
N THR A 47 -6.76 8.02 5.32
CA THR A 47 -6.22 7.90 6.67
C THR A 47 -6.88 6.71 7.37
N SER A 48 -6.08 5.75 7.81
CA SER A 48 -6.56 4.66 8.64
C SER A 48 -5.54 4.34 9.72
N LYS A 49 -6.03 3.87 10.88
CA LYS A 49 -5.16 3.40 11.97
C LYS A 49 -4.17 2.31 11.51
N TYR A 50 -4.54 1.52 10.51
CA TYR A 50 -3.65 0.51 9.91
C TYR A 50 -2.46 1.14 9.17
N PHE A 51 -2.71 2.22 8.46
CA PHE A 51 -1.67 2.96 7.75
C PHE A 51 -0.73 3.69 8.71
N GLU A 52 -1.27 4.23 9.79
CA GLU A 52 -0.51 4.88 10.84
C GLU A 52 0.41 3.90 11.57
N LYS A 53 -0.11 2.74 12.01
CA LYS A 53 0.73 1.67 12.57
C LYS A 53 1.81 1.27 11.58
N GLY A 54 1.48 1.09 10.29
CA GLY A 54 2.43 0.73 9.24
C GLY A 54 3.62 1.68 9.18
N LYS A 55 3.39 2.99 9.25
CA LYS A 55 4.46 3.99 9.28
C LYS A 55 5.31 3.91 10.55
N LEU A 56 4.69 3.79 11.71
CA LEU A 56 5.38 3.75 12.99
C LEU A 56 6.22 2.48 13.18
N THR A 57 5.79 1.36 12.59
CA THR A 57 6.47 0.06 12.72
C THR A 57 7.35 -0.30 11.52
N GLU A 58 7.52 0.59 10.55
CA GLU A 58 8.32 0.34 9.35
C GLU A 58 9.78 -0.01 9.68
N GLN A 59 10.39 0.71 10.62
CA GLN A 59 11.75 0.44 11.08
C GLN A 59 11.87 -0.91 11.80
N ALA A 60 10.86 -1.30 12.55
CA ALA A 60 10.80 -2.60 13.22
C ALA A 60 10.75 -3.77 12.22
N GLY A 61 9.97 -3.61 11.13
CA GLY A 61 9.94 -4.58 10.04
C GLY A 61 11.28 -4.73 9.34
N LEU A 62 11.96 -3.63 9.04
CA LEU A 62 13.30 -3.64 8.45
C LEU A 62 14.34 -4.26 9.40
N ALA A 63 14.25 -3.97 10.71
CA ALA A 63 15.12 -4.57 11.72
C ALA A 63 14.89 -6.10 11.82
N MET A 64 13.66 -6.57 11.72
CA MET A 64 13.34 -8.01 11.67
C MET A 64 13.92 -8.68 10.41
N LEU A 65 13.81 -8.03 9.25
CA LEU A 65 14.44 -8.49 8.00
C LEU A 65 15.97 -8.67 8.19
N ASN A 66 16.63 -7.66 8.78
CA ASN A 66 18.05 -7.70 9.05
C ASN A 66 18.44 -8.86 9.99
N ARG A 67 17.77 -8.98 11.12
CA ARG A 67 18.10 -10.01 12.12
C ARG A 67 17.91 -11.43 11.63
N CYS A 68 16.80 -11.66 10.93
CA CYS A 68 16.41 -13.01 10.55
C CYS A 68 17.03 -13.48 9.24
N LEU A 69 17.07 -12.64 8.22
CA LEU A 69 17.41 -13.09 6.86
C LEU A 69 18.78 -12.58 6.40
N TYR A 70 19.26 -11.49 6.95
CA TYR A 70 20.53 -10.87 6.57
C TYR A 70 21.40 -10.55 7.79
N PRO A 71 21.66 -11.54 8.69
CA PRO A 71 22.47 -11.30 9.90
C PRO A 71 23.86 -10.81 9.51
N GLY A 72 24.32 -9.75 10.16
CA GLY A 72 25.62 -9.12 9.87
C GLY A 72 25.60 -8.15 8.67
N THR A 73 24.47 -8.02 7.97
CA THR A 73 24.28 -7.00 6.93
C THR A 73 23.42 -5.88 7.48
N PHE A 74 23.85 -4.64 7.29
CA PHE A 74 23.06 -3.49 7.75
C PHE A 74 22.24 -2.93 6.58
N LEU A 75 21.03 -3.49 6.36
CA LEU A 75 20.12 -2.96 5.37
C LEU A 75 19.48 -1.68 5.89
N HIS A 76 19.52 -0.65 5.07
CA HIS A 76 18.84 0.61 5.33
C HIS A 76 17.54 0.68 4.55
N LYS A 77 16.61 1.48 5.08
CA LYS A 77 15.44 1.86 4.31
C LYS A 77 15.89 2.52 3.01
N ASN A 78 15.35 2.04 1.91
CA ASN A 78 15.59 2.67 0.62
C ASN A 78 14.83 4.01 0.55
N VAL A 79 15.55 5.07 0.22
CA VAL A 79 14.98 6.43 0.04
C VAL A 79 15.08 6.90 -1.41
N ASP A 80 15.70 6.08 -2.26
CA ASP A 80 15.96 6.41 -3.66
C ASP A 80 14.72 6.12 -4.52
N SER A 81 13.97 7.15 -4.83
CA SER A 81 12.80 7.04 -5.71
C SER A 81 13.23 6.84 -7.15
N LYS A 82 12.66 5.86 -7.82
CA LYS A 82 12.89 5.60 -9.24
C LYS A 82 11.64 5.86 -10.05
N GLU A 83 11.85 6.27 -11.29
CA GLU A 83 10.78 6.43 -12.26
C GLU A 83 11.24 6.08 -13.68
N ASN A 84 10.28 5.73 -14.50
CA ASN A 84 10.43 5.60 -15.95
C ASN A 84 9.24 6.31 -16.64
N ASP A 85 9.03 6.07 -17.91
CA ASP A 85 7.94 6.73 -18.66
C ASP A 85 6.53 6.30 -18.20
N TYR A 86 6.38 5.23 -17.45
CA TYR A 86 5.10 4.61 -17.10
C TYR A 86 4.76 4.69 -15.62
N ILE A 87 5.76 4.45 -14.77
CA ILE A 87 5.55 4.30 -13.33
C ILE A 87 6.61 5.04 -12.51
N THR A 88 6.29 5.30 -11.26
CA THR A 88 7.21 5.87 -10.26
C THR A 88 7.01 5.17 -8.91
N GLY A 89 8.07 5.06 -8.11
CA GLY A 89 7.96 4.47 -6.78
C GLY A 89 9.27 4.28 -6.05
N THR A 90 9.14 3.95 -4.76
CA THR A 90 10.24 3.65 -3.85
C THR A 90 9.90 2.33 -3.14
N CYS A 91 10.74 1.31 -3.30
CA CYS A 91 10.63 0.06 -2.54
C CYS A 91 11.23 0.26 -1.13
N ASP A 92 10.90 -0.63 -0.18
CA ASP A 92 11.35 -0.46 1.20
C ASP A 92 12.83 -0.80 1.38
N ALA A 93 13.31 -1.86 0.75
CA ALA A 93 14.72 -2.26 0.81
C ALA A 93 15.16 -3.00 -0.47
N ILE A 94 16.48 -2.95 -0.73
CA ILE A 94 17.14 -3.77 -1.75
C ILE A 94 18.32 -4.44 -1.06
N THR A 95 18.37 -5.75 -1.14
CA THR A 95 19.39 -6.56 -0.48
C THR A 95 20.67 -6.69 -1.33
N PRO A 96 21.80 -7.06 -0.75
CA PRO A 96 23.05 -7.22 -1.50
C PRO A 96 22.99 -8.26 -2.63
N ASP A 97 22.17 -9.28 -2.47
CA ASP A 97 21.86 -10.29 -3.50
C ASP A 97 20.85 -9.80 -4.54
N GLY A 98 20.41 -8.54 -4.44
CA GLY A 98 19.60 -7.86 -5.45
C GLY A 98 18.10 -8.13 -5.36
N ILE A 99 17.60 -8.63 -4.25
CA ILE A 99 16.16 -8.84 -4.03
C ILE A 99 15.52 -7.55 -3.54
N VAL A 100 14.40 -7.19 -4.14
CA VAL A 100 13.59 -6.04 -3.74
C VAL A 100 12.58 -6.46 -2.68
N TYR A 101 12.53 -5.77 -1.56
CA TYR A 101 11.56 -6.01 -0.50
C TYR A 101 10.50 -4.92 -0.42
N ASP A 102 9.27 -5.35 -0.20
CA ASP A 102 8.14 -4.56 0.26
C ASP A 102 7.68 -5.15 1.60
N ILE A 103 7.74 -4.31 2.66
CA ILE A 103 7.51 -4.75 4.04
C ILE A 103 6.16 -4.23 4.50
N LYS A 104 5.28 -5.13 4.92
CA LYS A 104 3.97 -4.81 5.48
C LYS A 104 3.91 -5.20 6.94
N ASN A 105 3.17 -4.41 7.72
CA ASN A 105 2.99 -4.65 9.14
C ASN A 105 1.53 -5.00 9.44
N ALA A 106 1.31 -6.13 10.07
CA ALA A 106 0.00 -6.56 10.52
C ALA A 106 -0.49 -5.69 11.69
N TRP A 107 -1.80 -5.50 11.77
CA TRP A 107 -2.42 -4.81 12.91
C TRP A 107 -2.31 -5.65 14.19
N ASP A 108 -2.67 -6.94 14.09
CA ASP A 108 -2.68 -7.93 15.16
C ASP A 108 -2.51 -9.34 14.60
N TRP A 109 -2.59 -10.36 15.47
CA TRP A 109 -2.53 -11.76 15.09
C TRP A 109 -3.57 -12.17 14.05
N GLU A 110 -4.78 -11.64 14.13
CA GLU A 110 -5.84 -11.99 13.18
C GLU A 110 -5.52 -11.46 11.79
N THR A 111 -5.07 -10.22 11.70
CA THR A 111 -4.62 -9.61 10.46
C THR A 111 -3.41 -10.35 9.90
N PHE A 112 -2.45 -10.72 10.76
CA PHE A 112 -1.28 -11.49 10.36
C PHE A 112 -1.65 -12.88 9.84
N ARG A 113 -2.56 -13.58 10.52
CA ARG A 113 -3.03 -14.91 10.08
C ARG A 113 -3.66 -14.87 8.69
N LYS A 114 -4.44 -13.83 8.41
CA LYS A 114 -5.13 -13.60 7.13
C LYS A 114 -4.23 -13.03 6.02
N ALA A 115 -3.00 -12.63 6.36
CA ALA A 115 -2.09 -12.04 5.39
C ALA A 115 -1.79 -13.03 4.26
N GLU A 116 -1.88 -12.53 3.03
CA GLU A 116 -1.64 -13.26 1.79
C GLU A 116 -1.01 -12.37 0.73
N LEU A 117 -0.42 -12.96 -0.29
CA LEU A 117 0.06 -12.24 -1.46
C LEU A 117 -1.15 -11.85 -2.33
N THR A 118 -1.62 -10.64 -2.16
CA THR A 118 -2.71 -10.12 -2.98
C THR A 118 -2.22 -9.75 -4.39
N HIS A 119 -3.16 -9.66 -5.34
CA HIS A 119 -2.87 -9.18 -6.69
C HIS A 119 -2.16 -7.81 -6.69
N ASN A 120 -2.56 -6.89 -5.81
CA ASN A 120 -1.96 -5.57 -5.72
C ASN A 120 -0.51 -5.63 -5.22
N TYR A 121 -0.20 -6.45 -4.23
CA TYR A 121 1.17 -6.63 -3.73
C TYR A 121 2.07 -7.32 -4.76
N GLU A 122 1.54 -8.31 -5.46
CA GLU A 122 2.28 -8.96 -6.54
C GLU A 122 2.72 -7.96 -7.62
N TRP A 123 1.79 -7.16 -8.13
CA TRP A 123 2.11 -6.17 -9.16
C TRP A 123 2.92 -5.00 -8.65
N GLN A 124 2.76 -4.60 -7.40
CA GLN A 124 3.63 -3.61 -6.75
C GLN A 124 5.09 -4.07 -6.77
N LEU A 125 5.37 -5.31 -6.37
CA LEU A 125 6.72 -5.87 -6.37
C LEU A 125 7.29 -6.02 -7.79
N LYS A 126 6.51 -6.49 -8.75
CA LYS A 126 6.91 -6.54 -10.17
C LYS A 126 7.27 -5.16 -10.71
N ALA A 127 6.49 -4.13 -10.35
CA ALA A 127 6.77 -2.75 -10.73
C ALA A 127 8.06 -2.23 -10.08
N TYR A 128 8.30 -2.53 -8.81
CA TYR A 128 9.57 -2.19 -8.17
C TYR A 128 10.75 -2.94 -8.81
N CYS A 129 10.63 -4.23 -9.08
CA CYS A 129 11.66 -4.97 -9.80
C CYS A 129 12.01 -4.31 -11.13
N TRP A 130 11.01 -3.88 -11.91
CA TRP A 130 11.24 -3.16 -13.16
C TRP A 130 11.95 -1.82 -12.93
N LEU A 131 11.51 -1.00 -11.96
CA LEU A 131 12.11 0.30 -11.67
C LEU A 131 13.59 0.21 -11.26
N TYR A 132 13.93 -0.80 -10.49
CA TYR A 132 15.28 -0.97 -9.95
C TYR A 132 16.15 -1.94 -10.78
N GLY A 133 15.66 -2.43 -11.91
CA GLY A 133 16.40 -3.38 -12.78
C GLY A 133 16.69 -4.71 -12.09
N LYS A 134 15.75 -5.19 -11.28
CA LYS A 134 15.86 -6.45 -10.55
C LYS A 134 14.87 -7.48 -11.09
N THR A 135 15.15 -8.75 -10.83
CA THR A 135 14.34 -9.87 -11.35
C THR A 135 13.46 -10.52 -10.28
N HIS A 136 13.73 -10.23 -9.00
CA HIS A 136 13.03 -10.86 -7.88
C HIS A 136 12.63 -9.83 -6.83
N GLY A 137 11.39 -9.90 -6.41
CA GLY A 137 10.84 -9.18 -5.28
C GLY A 137 10.32 -10.12 -4.21
N ARG A 138 10.27 -9.65 -2.97
CA ARG A 138 9.68 -10.35 -1.84
C ARG A 138 8.72 -9.45 -1.07
N LEU A 139 7.52 -9.95 -0.85
CA LEU A 139 6.64 -9.39 0.17
C LEU A 139 7.03 -10.01 1.51
N MET A 140 7.39 -9.17 2.48
CA MET A 140 7.55 -9.58 3.88
C MET A 140 6.43 -8.98 4.72
N TYR A 141 5.61 -9.83 5.33
CA TYR A 141 4.51 -9.39 6.19
C TYR A 141 4.88 -9.67 7.65
N CYS A 142 5.04 -8.62 8.44
CA CYS A 142 5.55 -8.68 9.80
C CYS A 142 4.43 -8.48 10.83
N LEU A 143 4.56 -9.17 11.95
CA LEU A 143 3.79 -8.92 13.17
C LEU A 143 4.71 -8.23 14.18
N ASN A 144 4.73 -6.91 14.14
CA ASN A 144 5.47 -6.08 15.09
C ASN A 144 4.55 -5.58 16.20
N ASP A 145 5.13 -5.37 17.37
CA ASP A 145 4.43 -4.78 18.50
C ASP A 145 3.74 -3.48 18.10
N MET A 146 2.58 -3.24 18.68
CA MET A 146 1.91 -1.97 18.54
C MET A 146 2.66 -0.92 19.36
N PRO A 147 2.93 0.28 18.81
CA PRO A 147 3.47 1.40 19.56
C PRO A 147 2.60 1.74 20.78
N ASP A 148 3.23 2.10 21.89
CA ASP A 148 2.51 2.36 23.15
C ASP A 148 1.46 3.45 23.00
N GLU A 149 1.74 4.52 22.24
CA GLU A 149 0.77 5.60 21.94
C GLU A 149 -0.52 5.07 21.30
N MET A 150 -0.41 4.06 20.45
CA MET A 150 -1.58 3.44 19.81
C MET A 150 -2.33 2.49 20.75
N ILE A 151 -1.61 1.83 21.67
CA ILE A 151 -2.23 1.03 22.73
C ILE A 151 -3.03 1.93 23.66
N ASP A 152 -2.47 3.08 24.06
CA ASP A 152 -3.15 4.08 24.88
C ASP A 152 -4.41 4.63 24.19
N ASP A 153 -4.39 4.77 22.86
CA ASP A 153 -5.58 5.18 22.10
C ASP A 153 -6.66 4.09 22.06
N GLU A 154 -6.29 2.82 21.89
CA GLU A 154 -7.24 1.70 21.94
C GLU A 154 -7.79 1.52 23.38
N GLU A 155 -6.97 1.74 24.39
CA GLU A 155 -7.38 1.75 25.79
C GLU A 155 -8.41 2.85 26.08
N ARG A 156 -8.14 4.08 25.64
CA ARG A 156 -9.11 5.20 25.77
C ARG A 156 -10.44 4.89 25.09
N LYS A 157 -10.42 4.31 23.88
CA LYS A 157 -11.64 3.90 23.17
C LYS A 157 -12.42 2.85 23.95
N LEU A 158 -11.72 1.86 24.51
CA LEU A 158 -12.30 0.80 25.33
C LEU A 158 -12.95 1.37 26.59
N PHE A 159 -12.26 2.30 27.27
CA PHE A 159 -12.75 3.01 28.44
C PHE A 159 -14.08 3.72 28.15
N TYR A 160 -14.14 4.53 27.08
CA TYR A 160 -15.37 5.24 26.73
C TYR A 160 -16.49 4.30 26.25
N ALA A 161 -16.18 3.23 25.54
CA ALA A 161 -17.17 2.30 25.02
C ALA A 161 -17.81 1.46 26.13
N LYS A 162 -17.05 1.04 27.13
CA LYS A 162 -17.52 0.22 28.25
C LYS A 162 -18.00 1.01 29.46
N LYS A 163 -17.85 2.35 29.45
CA LYS A 163 -18.18 3.21 30.61
C LYS A 163 -17.51 2.75 31.89
N PHE A 164 -16.23 2.40 31.81
CA PHE A 164 -15.48 1.95 33.00
C PHE A 164 -15.55 2.97 34.12
N PRO A 165 -15.65 2.51 35.38
CA PRO A 165 -15.44 3.35 36.55
C PRO A 165 -13.98 3.87 36.59
N PRO A 166 -13.62 4.75 37.54
CA PRO A 166 -12.31 5.39 37.64
C PRO A 166 -11.13 4.42 37.52
N ILE A 167 -9.98 4.93 37.12
CA ILE A 167 -8.72 4.24 36.75
C ILE A 167 -8.27 3.15 37.75
N ASP A 168 -8.71 3.19 39.00
CA ASP A 168 -8.33 2.24 40.07
C ASP A 168 -9.23 0.98 40.15
N HIS A 169 -10.05 0.71 39.13
CA HIS A 169 -10.96 -0.43 39.15
C HIS A 169 -10.29 -1.69 38.59
N PRO A 170 -10.39 -2.87 39.27
CA PRO A 170 -9.77 -4.12 38.83
C PRO A 170 -10.11 -4.54 37.37
N GLU A 171 -11.31 -4.25 36.92
CA GLU A 171 -11.73 -4.52 35.53
C GLU A 171 -10.94 -3.69 34.50
N TYR A 172 -10.45 -2.52 34.88
CA TYR A 172 -9.60 -1.69 34.02
C TYR A 172 -8.23 -2.34 33.82
N ASP A 173 -7.61 -2.82 34.88
CA ASP A 173 -6.31 -3.49 34.83
C ASP A 173 -6.39 -4.77 34.00
N GLU A 174 -7.47 -5.54 34.11
CA GLU A 174 -7.71 -6.73 33.31
C GLU A 174 -7.88 -6.39 31.83
N ALA A 175 -8.65 -5.35 31.51
CA ALA A 175 -8.86 -4.90 30.15
C ALA A 175 -7.55 -4.39 29.50
N ARG A 176 -6.72 -3.66 30.26
CA ARG A 176 -5.39 -3.23 29.81
C ARG A 176 -4.47 -4.42 29.53
N ALA A 177 -4.41 -5.37 30.44
CA ALA A 177 -3.62 -6.58 30.28
C ALA A 177 -4.07 -7.42 29.06
N GLU A 178 -5.37 -7.40 28.72
CA GLU A 178 -5.89 -8.04 27.50
C GLU A 178 -5.41 -7.31 26.23
N LEU A 179 -5.41 -5.96 26.25
CA LEU A 179 -4.88 -5.18 25.13
C LEU A 179 -3.39 -5.42 24.92
N GLU A 180 -2.61 -5.46 25.98
CA GLU A 180 -1.19 -5.76 25.92
C GLU A 180 -0.94 -7.16 25.32
N ARG A 181 -1.63 -8.19 25.81
CA ARG A 181 -1.55 -9.55 25.23
C ARG A 181 -1.93 -9.61 23.76
N ARG A 182 -2.84 -8.73 23.32
CA ARG A 182 -3.29 -8.65 21.93
C ARG A 182 -2.26 -7.98 21.01
N TYR A 183 -1.49 -7.03 21.52
CA TYR A 183 -0.68 -6.13 20.71
C TYR A 183 0.82 -6.16 20.98
N LYS A 184 1.28 -6.89 22.01
CA LYS A 184 2.69 -7.15 22.33
C LYS A 184 3.01 -8.62 22.10
N TYR A 185 4.18 -8.90 21.55
CA TYR A 185 4.53 -10.22 21.06
C TYR A 185 5.89 -10.71 21.61
N ASP A 186 6.33 -10.19 22.75
CA ASP A 186 7.64 -10.50 23.38
C ASP A 186 7.85 -12.00 23.69
N GLY A 187 6.75 -12.75 23.85
CA GLY A 187 6.81 -14.20 24.07
C GLY A 187 7.04 -15.06 22.82
N TYR A 188 7.11 -14.45 21.64
CA TYR A 188 7.20 -15.15 20.36
C TYR A 188 8.52 -14.85 19.67
N SER A 189 9.12 -15.88 19.06
CA SER A 189 10.34 -15.71 18.26
C SER A 189 10.07 -14.86 17.00
N ASP A 190 11.08 -14.17 16.50
CA ASP A 190 10.97 -13.43 15.25
C ASP A 190 10.50 -14.32 14.08
N TRP A 191 10.92 -15.61 14.07
CA TRP A 191 10.54 -16.57 13.01
C TRP A 191 9.05 -16.90 12.96
N GLU A 192 8.32 -16.73 14.05
CA GLU A 192 6.87 -16.92 14.12
C GLU A 192 6.10 -15.67 13.69
N ARG A 193 6.80 -14.52 13.59
CA ARG A 193 6.21 -13.20 13.42
C ARG A 193 6.37 -12.60 12.03
N PHE A 194 6.82 -13.39 11.03
CA PHE A 194 6.79 -12.94 9.63
C PHE A 194 6.38 -14.05 8.68
N LYS A 195 5.85 -13.62 7.54
CA LYS A 195 5.58 -14.44 6.36
C LYS A 195 6.28 -13.82 5.17
N ILE A 196 6.74 -14.66 4.23
CA ILE A 196 7.40 -14.20 3.01
C ILE A 196 6.78 -14.87 1.79
N TRP A 197 6.62 -14.09 0.73
CA TRP A 197 6.26 -14.58 -0.60
C TRP A 197 7.25 -14.07 -1.62
N ASP A 198 7.76 -14.98 -2.47
CA ASP A 198 8.61 -14.64 -3.61
C ASP A 198 7.75 -14.22 -4.79
N VAL A 199 8.18 -13.16 -5.47
CA VAL A 199 7.51 -12.60 -6.65
C VAL A 199 8.56 -12.38 -7.74
N PRO A 200 8.75 -13.32 -8.66
CA PRO A 200 9.64 -13.12 -9.79
C PRO A 200 9.01 -12.14 -10.80
N LEU A 201 9.84 -11.33 -11.43
CA LEU A 201 9.48 -10.56 -12.61
C LEU A 201 9.58 -11.48 -13.82
N LEU A 202 8.45 -11.86 -14.39
CA LEU A 202 8.38 -12.80 -15.51
C LEU A 202 8.46 -12.07 -16.86
N PRO A 203 8.90 -12.76 -17.94
CA PRO A 203 8.77 -12.23 -19.29
C PRO A 203 7.31 -11.84 -19.59
N GLY A 204 7.12 -10.65 -20.14
CA GLY A 204 5.79 -10.12 -20.44
C GLY A 204 5.12 -9.29 -19.33
N ASP A 205 5.58 -9.36 -18.08
CA ASP A 205 5.02 -8.53 -17.00
C ASP A 205 5.23 -7.04 -17.26
N ILE A 206 6.40 -6.66 -17.79
CA ILE A 206 6.71 -5.27 -18.17
C ILE A 206 5.77 -4.81 -19.28
N ASP A 207 5.60 -5.61 -20.34
CA ASP A 207 4.74 -5.24 -21.47
C ASP A 207 3.27 -5.16 -21.05
N ARG A 208 2.85 -6.05 -20.16
CA ARG A 208 1.51 -5.98 -19.56
C ARG A 208 1.31 -4.71 -18.74
N THR A 209 2.32 -4.30 -17.98
CA THR A 209 2.28 -3.05 -17.22
C THR A 209 2.21 -1.84 -18.15
N LYS A 210 3.03 -1.79 -19.20
CA LYS A 210 3.00 -0.72 -20.21
C LYS A 210 1.62 -0.62 -20.85
N SER A 211 1.10 -1.74 -21.36
CA SER A 211 -0.21 -1.77 -22.01
C SER A 211 -1.33 -1.30 -21.09
N ALA A 212 -1.30 -1.69 -19.79
CA ALA A 212 -2.28 -1.23 -18.83
C ALA A 212 -2.20 0.28 -18.57
N VAL A 213 -0.98 0.83 -18.46
CA VAL A 213 -0.77 2.28 -18.31
C VAL A 213 -1.23 3.05 -19.54
N GLU A 214 -0.94 2.56 -20.74
CA GLU A 214 -1.37 3.20 -22.00
C GLU A 214 -2.89 3.20 -22.12
N ALA A 215 -3.54 2.07 -21.86
CA ALA A 215 -5.00 1.99 -21.85
C ALA A 215 -5.63 2.91 -20.78
N ALA A 216 -5.02 3.04 -19.62
CA ALA A 216 -5.49 3.96 -18.58
C ALA A 216 -5.34 5.44 -19.02
N ARG A 217 -4.24 5.81 -19.65
CA ARG A 217 -4.02 7.15 -20.19
C ARG A 217 -5.00 7.50 -21.32
N GLU A 218 -5.28 6.55 -22.20
CA GLU A 218 -6.27 6.70 -23.25
C GLU A 218 -7.66 6.94 -22.65
N TYR A 219 -8.04 6.15 -21.65
CA TYR A 219 -9.31 6.33 -20.95
C TYR A 219 -9.41 7.69 -20.24
N MET A 220 -8.31 8.21 -19.65
CA MET A 220 -8.28 9.57 -19.11
C MET A 220 -8.55 10.62 -20.18
N SER A 221 -8.02 10.43 -21.42
CA SER A 221 -8.27 11.33 -22.54
C SER A 221 -9.72 11.28 -23.02
N GLN A 222 -10.31 10.09 -23.09
CA GLN A 222 -11.74 9.91 -23.40
C GLN A 222 -12.65 10.64 -22.41
N LEU A 223 -12.33 10.56 -21.12
CA LEU A 223 -13.06 11.30 -20.08
C LEU A 223 -12.92 12.81 -20.20
N ASP A 224 -11.78 13.34 -20.68
CA ASP A 224 -11.64 14.78 -20.96
C ASP A 224 -12.58 15.19 -22.12
N GLU A 225 -12.61 14.42 -23.20
CA GLU A 225 -13.48 14.68 -24.35
C GLU A 225 -14.97 14.63 -23.98
N GLU A 226 -15.38 13.62 -23.20
CA GLU A 226 -16.77 13.50 -22.71
C GLU A 226 -17.16 14.70 -21.82
N GLU A 227 -16.24 15.18 -20.97
CA GLU A 227 -16.49 16.32 -20.10
C GLU A 227 -16.60 17.63 -20.91
N GLU A 228 -15.75 17.83 -21.91
CA GLU A 228 -15.80 18.98 -22.82
C GLU A 228 -17.11 19.00 -23.61
N GLN A 229 -17.55 17.87 -24.15
CA GLN A 229 -18.82 17.75 -24.86
C GLN A 229 -20.00 18.08 -23.95
N ARG A 230 -20.01 17.56 -22.72
CA ARG A 230 -21.05 17.85 -21.72
C ARG A 230 -21.13 19.35 -21.42
N ILE A 231 -19.98 20.02 -21.26
CA ILE A 231 -19.92 21.47 -21.03
C ILE A 231 -20.50 22.25 -22.22
N LEU A 232 -20.18 21.84 -23.46
CA LEU A 232 -20.71 22.47 -24.67
C LEU A 232 -22.23 22.32 -24.73
N ILE A 233 -22.75 21.14 -24.48
CA ILE A 233 -24.20 20.88 -24.43
C ILE A 233 -24.86 21.76 -23.38
N ASN A 234 -24.32 21.82 -22.15
CA ASN A 234 -24.89 22.68 -21.10
C ASN A 234 -24.91 24.16 -21.50
N LYS A 235 -23.85 24.65 -22.15
CA LYS A 235 -23.80 26.03 -22.64
C LYS A 235 -24.87 26.26 -23.70
N SER A 236 -25.06 25.33 -24.63
CA SER A 236 -26.06 25.50 -25.72
C SER A 236 -27.49 25.51 -25.18
N LEU A 237 -27.78 24.82 -24.06
CA LEU A 237 -29.10 24.83 -23.45
C LEU A 237 -29.43 26.19 -22.77
N VAL A 238 -28.42 26.92 -22.31
CA VAL A 238 -28.61 28.22 -21.63
C VAL A 238 -28.67 29.39 -22.63
N TYR A 239 -28.01 29.29 -23.76
CA TYR A 239 -27.91 30.42 -24.72
C TYR A 239 -28.89 30.31 -25.92
N ASN A 240 -29.77 29.30 -25.92
CA ASN A 240 -30.84 29.16 -26.92
C ASN A 240 -32.22 29.63 -26.40
N GLU A 241 -32.25 30.34 -25.26
CA GLU A 241 -33.38 31.17 -24.81
C GLU A 241 -33.12 32.66 -25.15
#